data_72733d27bcd912c7c35d02eefcecc780
#
_entry.id   72733d27bcd912c7c35d02eefcecc780
#
_cell.length_a   1.000
_cell.length_b   1.000
_cell.length_c   1.000
_cell.angle_alpha   90.00
_cell.angle_beta   90.00
_cell.angle_gamma   90.00
#
_symmetry.space_group_name_H-M   'P 1'
#
loop_
_entity.id
_entity.type
_entity.pdbx_description
1 polymer ?
#
loop_
_entity_poly.entity_id
_entity_poly.type
_entity_poly.pdbx_seq_one_letter_code
_entity_poly.pdbx_strand_id
1 'polypeptide(L)'
;MKRLLQWTMAAIMICGAGMITSCDDIDNPAKSAENQDREEFEAALSRALEETSTDVRLDVAKGVFENLSAIISAIDDEALIDLKHTIIGNVMLSAKNYFFDEMDADELAVARKCLAERFNMTDDDFNNTPGYLLLNAYDVFGHLKVTFQNGESTLTESDDFTVENIDKDGGVTSLTIKFCDEHDGVRFFVTRVADITPICINFPKQVEIVLKTADGKELEGTMSMSSDSPFQYISLKHDEWHMDIALESAFLGHHDSHKVAIEHLADGVINTDISMLYDGEEQFTLRVKDARNISLNVGKVINMTPQSTFTDLLGVIEGGVIDEIQAVLNNEVVIKGKINNLSGFFNTFYNVYNMSESDHGFDQVDAYTQKMNEYVDLSLGLKGRKSSARASYITSRPSPDDDYLPCVALQFAGEDEPQTIFSRMSKQDFENYIETKAKVYDIINEVKALHAVIRGKVEAVKSSELF
;
A
#
# COMPACT_ATOMS: atom_id res chain seq x y z
N MET A 1 20.43 -4.15 -10.90
CA MET A 1 20.70 -4.15 -9.45
C MET A 1 20.86 -2.74 -8.92
N LYS A 2 21.78 -1.89 -9.44
CA LYS A 2 22.03 -0.50 -9.04
C LYS A 2 20.77 0.39 -9.08
N ARG A 3 19.86 0.21 -10.02
CA ARG A 3 18.71 1.08 -10.31
C ARG A 3 17.54 0.99 -9.31
N LEU A 4 17.33 -0.13 -8.64
CA LEU A 4 16.26 -0.30 -7.66
C LEU A 4 16.54 0.43 -6.32
N LEU A 5 17.80 0.67 -5.98
CA LEU A 5 18.30 1.34 -4.80
C LEU A 5 17.77 2.73 -4.58
N GLN A 6 17.73 3.45 -5.65
CA GLN A 6 17.28 4.83 -5.65
C GLN A 6 15.76 4.90 -5.50
N TRP A 7 15.08 3.80 -5.87
CA TRP A 7 13.66 3.63 -5.68
C TRP A 7 13.29 3.37 -4.23
N THR A 8 14.11 2.60 -3.51
CA THR A 8 13.88 2.36 -2.10
C THR A 8 14.09 3.65 -1.31
N MET A 9 15.11 4.43 -1.65
CA MET A 9 15.30 5.77 -1.07
C MET A 9 14.26 6.76 -1.60
N ALA A 10 13.85 6.70 -2.86
CA ALA A 10 12.74 7.52 -3.35
C ALA A 10 11.40 7.03 -2.80
N ALA A 11 11.16 5.73 -2.62
CA ALA A 11 9.98 5.21 -1.97
C ALA A 11 10.00 5.44 -0.45
N ILE A 12 11.12 5.29 0.22
CA ILE A 12 11.30 5.69 1.62
C ILE A 12 11.22 7.22 1.74
N MET A 13 11.67 7.98 0.73
CA MET A 13 11.54 9.43 0.69
C MET A 13 10.22 9.91 0.09
N ILE A 14 9.51 9.14 -0.70
CA ILE A 14 8.12 9.40 -1.12
C ILE A 14 7.14 8.92 -0.04
N CYS A 15 7.40 7.81 0.62
CA CYS A 15 6.70 7.41 1.84
C CYS A 15 7.18 8.21 3.06
N GLY A 16 8.29 8.92 2.97
CA GLY A 16 8.88 9.72 4.02
C GLY A 16 9.22 11.15 3.59
N ALA A 17 8.63 11.70 2.55
CA ALA A 17 8.89 13.07 2.13
C ALA A 17 7.60 13.82 1.95
N GLY A 18 7.40 14.69 2.79
CA GLY A 18 6.55 15.76 2.51
C GLY A 18 6.32 16.69 3.68
N MET A 19 6.54 17.88 3.57
CA MET A 19 5.89 19.11 3.93
C MET A 19 6.52 20.07 4.87
N ILE A 20 6.45 21.27 4.56
CA ILE A 20 5.85 22.41 5.24
C ILE A 20 5.70 23.61 4.33
N THR A 21 4.56 24.30 4.44
CA THR A 21 4.52 25.75 4.33
C THR A 21 4.56 26.33 5.72
N SER A 22 5.55 27.15 6.00
CA SER A 22 5.42 28.42 6.67
C SER A 22 6.74 29.14 6.55
N CYS A 23 6.84 30.01 5.57
CA CYS A 23 7.74 31.14 5.64
C CYS A 23 7.11 32.10 6.62
N ASP A 24 7.78 32.37 7.74
CA ASP A 24 7.83 33.72 8.29
C ASP A 24 9.06 33.85 9.17
N ASP A 25 9.88 34.85 8.78
CA ASP A 25 10.88 35.56 9.54
C ASP A 25 11.94 34.71 10.29
N ILE A 26 13.00 34.45 9.58
CA ILE A 26 14.30 34.11 10.20
C ILE A 26 15.00 35.43 10.52
N ASP A 27 14.75 35.95 11.70
CA ASP A 27 15.68 36.86 12.34
C ASP A 27 16.94 36.07 12.73
N ASN A 28 18.04 36.45 12.14
CA ASN A 28 19.37 35.88 12.17
C ASN A 28 20.00 35.87 13.58
N PRO A 29 20.04 34.75 14.30
CA PRO A 29 21.02 34.58 15.37
C PRO A 29 22.05 33.51 15.03
N ALA A 30 23.24 33.99 14.82
CA ALA A 30 24.52 33.30 14.95
C ALA A 30 24.74 31.97 14.18
N LYS A 31 25.65 32.01 13.23
CA LYS A 31 26.26 30.86 12.49
C LYS A 31 26.62 29.62 13.32
N SER A 32 26.69 29.73 14.65
CA SER A 32 26.97 28.61 15.56
C SER A 32 25.74 27.68 15.79
N ALA A 33 24.50 28.21 15.76
CA ALA A 33 23.29 27.40 15.92
C ALA A 33 22.98 26.63 14.62
N GLU A 34 23.21 27.24 13.48
CA GLU A 34 23.00 26.63 12.16
C GLU A 34 23.89 25.41 11.92
N ASN A 35 25.17 25.48 12.35
CA ASN A 35 26.08 24.34 12.29
C ASN A 35 25.66 23.21 13.24
N GLN A 36 25.17 23.57 14.43
CA GLN A 36 24.70 22.58 15.40
C GLN A 36 23.48 21.79 14.90
N ASP A 37 22.50 22.45 14.28
CA ASP A 37 21.32 21.78 13.72
C ASP A 37 21.70 20.82 12.58
N ARG A 38 22.67 21.18 11.75
CA ARG A 38 23.19 20.30 10.70
C ARG A 38 23.90 19.08 11.30
N GLU A 39 24.80 19.28 12.25
CA GLU A 39 25.56 18.20 12.91
C GLU A 39 24.60 17.24 13.66
N GLU A 40 23.58 17.78 14.34
CA GLU A 40 22.56 16.98 15.00
C GLU A 40 21.73 16.16 13.98
N PHE A 41 21.38 16.74 12.82
CA PHE A 41 20.68 16.03 11.75
C PHE A 41 21.54 14.93 11.13
N GLU A 42 22.80 15.20 10.81
CA GLU A 42 23.73 14.22 10.27
C GLU A 42 23.94 13.06 11.27
N ALA A 43 24.01 13.35 12.57
CA ALA A 43 24.09 12.35 13.62
C ALA A 43 22.78 11.52 13.75
N ALA A 44 21.61 12.14 13.60
CA ALA A 44 20.33 11.45 13.62
C ALA A 44 20.19 10.53 12.39
N LEU A 45 20.60 11.00 11.21
CA LEU A 45 20.63 10.19 9.98
C LEU A 45 21.56 8.98 10.13
N SER A 46 22.75 9.17 10.71
CA SER A 46 23.72 8.10 10.96
C SER A 46 23.13 7.04 11.90
N ARG A 47 22.52 7.45 13.01
CA ARG A 47 21.83 6.50 13.93
C ARG A 47 20.71 5.74 13.21
N ALA A 48 19.86 6.44 12.47
CA ALA A 48 18.77 5.82 11.73
C ALA A 48 19.26 4.77 10.72
N LEU A 49 20.37 5.04 10.02
CA LEU A 49 20.99 4.09 9.08
C LEU A 49 21.61 2.89 9.79
N GLU A 50 22.28 3.11 10.91
CA GLU A 50 22.87 2.03 11.73
C GLU A 50 21.76 1.12 12.29
N GLU A 51 20.73 1.68 12.92
CA GLU A 51 19.59 0.96 13.45
C GLU A 51 18.88 0.15 12.37
N THR A 52 18.62 0.77 11.21
CA THR A 52 17.90 0.10 10.12
C THR A 52 18.74 -1.01 9.47
N SER A 53 20.05 -0.85 9.35
CA SER A 53 20.94 -1.88 8.77
C SER A 53 21.02 -3.14 9.62
N THR A 54 20.96 -2.97 10.95
CA THR A 54 20.99 -4.09 11.92
C THR A 54 19.59 -4.62 12.26
N ASP A 55 18.55 -4.05 11.66
CA ASP A 55 17.17 -4.27 12.05
C ASP A 55 16.67 -5.67 11.68
N VAL A 56 16.26 -6.40 12.68
CA VAL A 56 15.65 -7.73 12.57
C VAL A 56 14.25 -7.66 11.93
N ARG A 57 13.56 -6.53 12.00
CA ARG A 57 12.20 -6.33 11.46
C ARG A 57 12.15 -6.52 9.95
N LEU A 58 13.19 -6.12 9.22
CA LEU A 58 13.27 -6.36 7.79
C LEU A 58 13.34 -7.85 7.47
N ASP A 59 14.05 -8.63 8.29
CA ASP A 59 14.12 -10.08 8.17
C ASP A 59 12.77 -10.73 8.53
N VAL A 60 12.05 -10.18 9.52
CA VAL A 60 10.69 -10.60 9.89
C VAL A 60 9.71 -10.34 8.74
N ALA A 61 9.69 -9.13 8.18
CA ALA A 61 8.83 -8.77 7.06
C ALA A 61 9.09 -9.69 5.85
N LYS A 62 10.36 -9.95 5.53
CA LYS A 62 10.74 -10.93 4.51
C LYS A 62 10.14 -12.31 4.81
N GLY A 63 10.31 -12.82 6.03
CA GLY A 63 9.81 -14.12 6.47
C GLY A 63 8.29 -14.25 6.39
N VAL A 64 7.52 -13.17 6.63
CA VAL A 64 6.06 -13.15 6.45
C VAL A 64 5.70 -13.40 4.98
N PHE A 65 6.32 -12.70 4.04
CA PHE A 65 6.05 -12.87 2.60
C PHE A 65 6.50 -14.23 2.09
N GLU A 66 7.67 -14.74 2.54
CA GLU A 66 8.14 -16.09 2.24
C GLU A 66 7.14 -17.16 2.70
N ASN A 67 6.63 -17.04 3.94
CA ASN A 67 5.65 -17.98 4.49
C ASN A 67 4.31 -17.91 3.73
N LEU A 68 3.81 -16.73 3.41
CA LEU A 68 2.59 -16.57 2.60
C LEU A 68 2.77 -17.20 1.21
N SER A 69 3.91 -16.97 0.56
CA SER A 69 4.24 -17.59 -0.72
C SER A 69 4.27 -19.11 -0.64
N ALA A 70 4.88 -19.66 0.41
CA ALA A 70 4.96 -21.10 0.64
C ALA A 70 3.57 -21.71 0.85
N ILE A 71 2.72 -21.10 1.68
CA ILE A 71 1.34 -21.54 1.93
C ILE A 71 0.55 -21.58 0.62
N ILE A 72 0.52 -20.47 -0.12
CA ILE A 72 -0.26 -20.36 -1.35
C ILE A 72 0.29 -21.29 -2.44
N SER A 73 1.61 -21.47 -2.53
CA SER A 73 2.23 -22.40 -3.47
C SER A 73 1.86 -23.87 -3.16
N ALA A 74 1.73 -24.21 -1.89
CA ALA A 74 1.40 -25.57 -1.46
C ALA A 74 -0.06 -25.97 -1.76
N ILE A 75 -0.93 -25.00 -2.03
CA ILE A 75 -2.32 -25.26 -2.40
C ILE A 75 -2.36 -25.91 -3.77
N ASP A 76 -2.97 -27.09 -3.87
CA ASP A 76 -3.18 -27.80 -5.14
C ASP A 76 -4.16 -27.01 -6.05
N ASP A 77 -3.89 -26.99 -7.37
CA ASP A 77 -4.76 -26.27 -8.30
C ASP A 77 -6.14 -26.95 -8.45
N GLU A 78 -6.20 -28.30 -8.39
CA GLU A 78 -7.49 -29.03 -8.38
C GLU A 78 -8.31 -28.66 -7.13
N ALA A 79 -7.67 -28.59 -5.98
CA ALA A 79 -8.30 -28.17 -4.73
C ALA A 79 -8.86 -26.75 -4.78
N LEU A 80 -8.17 -25.82 -5.45
CA LEU A 80 -8.69 -24.47 -5.68
C LEU A 80 -9.90 -24.46 -6.63
N ILE A 81 -9.92 -25.34 -7.62
CA ILE A 81 -11.05 -25.50 -8.52
C ILE A 81 -12.26 -26.04 -7.76
N ASP A 82 -12.07 -27.04 -6.91
CA ASP A 82 -13.13 -27.58 -6.04
C ASP A 82 -13.66 -26.53 -5.07
N LEU A 83 -12.76 -25.75 -4.46
CA LEU A 83 -13.13 -24.62 -3.62
C LEU A 83 -13.94 -23.58 -4.40
N LYS A 84 -13.54 -23.25 -5.63
CA LYS A 84 -14.30 -22.35 -6.53
C LYS A 84 -15.73 -22.88 -6.74
N HIS A 85 -15.89 -24.17 -7.02
CA HIS A 85 -17.21 -24.77 -7.22
C HIS A 85 -18.07 -24.71 -5.97
N THR A 86 -17.47 -24.95 -4.81
CA THR A 86 -18.15 -24.83 -3.51
C THR A 86 -18.58 -23.40 -3.23
N ILE A 87 -17.69 -22.42 -3.46
CA ILE A 87 -18.00 -20.99 -3.30
C ILE A 87 -19.14 -20.58 -4.25
N ILE A 88 -19.10 -21.02 -5.52
CA ILE A 88 -20.16 -20.73 -6.47
C ILE A 88 -21.48 -21.32 -5.99
N GLY A 89 -21.47 -22.56 -5.47
CA GLY A 89 -22.64 -23.18 -4.87
C GLY A 89 -23.19 -22.36 -3.71
N ASN A 90 -22.34 -21.91 -2.80
CA ASN A 90 -22.74 -21.07 -1.67
C ASN A 90 -23.28 -19.71 -2.14
N VAL A 91 -22.62 -19.09 -3.14
CA VAL A 91 -23.10 -17.85 -3.78
C VAL A 91 -24.52 -18.02 -4.31
N MET A 92 -24.79 -19.12 -5.04
CA MET A 92 -26.12 -19.38 -5.60
C MET A 92 -27.17 -19.63 -4.52
N LEU A 93 -26.79 -20.23 -3.39
CA LEU A 93 -27.71 -20.53 -2.27
C LEU A 93 -27.95 -19.31 -1.38
N SER A 94 -26.95 -18.45 -1.21
CA SER A 94 -27.00 -17.29 -0.31
C SER A 94 -27.43 -15.99 -1.00
N ALA A 95 -27.44 -15.96 -2.35
CA ALA A 95 -27.83 -14.77 -3.11
C ALA A 95 -29.29 -14.39 -2.85
N LYS A 96 -29.51 -13.15 -2.42
CA LYS A 96 -30.81 -12.57 -2.18
C LYS A 96 -31.15 -11.56 -3.28
N ASN A 97 -32.37 -11.67 -3.83
CA ASN A 97 -32.88 -10.66 -4.76
C ASN A 97 -33.38 -9.45 -3.99
N TYR A 98 -32.96 -8.28 -4.41
CA TYR A 98 -33.48 -6.99 -3.95
C TYR A 98 -34.09 -6.27 -5.12
N PHE A 99 -35.38 -5.98 -5.05
CA PHE A 99 -36.13 -5.35 -6.14
C PHE A 99 -36.19 -3.84 -5.92
N PHE A 100 -35.97 -3.05 -6.99
CA PHE A 100 -35.96 -1.60 -6.92
C PHE A 100 -37.32 -1.00 -6.55
N ASP A 101 -38.42 -1.68 -6.85
CA ASP A 101 -39.78 -1.25 -6.50
C ASP A 101 -40.15 -1.49 -5.04
N GLU A 102 -39.36 -2.29 -4.32
CA GLU A 102 -39.51 -2.54 -2.89
C GLU A 102 -38.66 -1.61 -2.01
N MET A 103 -37.74 -0.85 -2.62
CA MET A 103 -36.85 0.08 -1.93
C MET A 103 -37.55 1.39 -1.59
N ASP A 104 -37.17 2.02 -0.49
CA ASP A 104 -37.59 3.39 -0.25
C ASP A 104 -36.92 4.36 -1.25
N ALA A 105 -37.45 5.58 -1.33
CA ALA A 105 -37.01 6.54 -2.35
C ALA A 105 -35.54 6.96 -2.17
N ASP A 106 -35.06 7.05 -0.93
CA ASP A 106 -33.70 7.48 -0.61
C ASP A 106 -32.71 6.35 -0.91
N GLU A 107 -33.02 5.13 -0.52
CA GLU A 107 -32.24 3.93 -0.84
C GLU A 107 -32.13 3.74 -2.35
N LEU A 108 -33.25 3.84 -3.07
CA LEU A 108 -33.28 3.74 -4.52
C LEU A 108 -32.42 4.81 -5.20
N ALA A 109 -32.47 6.05 -4.71
CA ALA A 109 -31.66 7.14 -5.26
C ALA A 109 -30.16 6.89 -5.11
N VAL A 110 -29.73 6.40 -3.95
CA VAL A 110 -28.32 6.02 -3.70
C VAL A 110 -27.92 4.84 -4.58
N ALA A 111 -28.72 3.78 -4.63
CA ALA A 111 -28.41 2.61 -5.46
C ALA A 111 -28.29 3.00 -6.96
N ARG A 112 -29.21 3.81 -7.49
CA ARG A 112 -29.16 4.31 -8.87
C ARG A 112 -27.90 5.13 -9.14
N LYS A 113 -27.55 6.04 -8.23
CA LYS A 113 -26.33 6.84 -8.33
C LYS A 113 -25.09 5.93 -8.41
N CYS A 114 -24.95 4.98 -7.48
CA CYS A 114 -23.82 4.04 -7.44
C CYS A 114 -23.73 3.21 -8.73
N LEU A 115 -24.86 2.69 -9.22
CA LEU A 115 -24.92 1.87 -10.42
C LEU A 115 -24.64 2.69 -11.70
N ALA A 116 -25.13 3.92 -11.78
CA ALA A 116 -24.81 4.83 -12.89
C ALA A 116 -23.30 5.14 -12.92
N GLU A 117 -22.70 5.42 -11.79
CA GLU A 117 -21.28 5.71 -11.69
C GLU A 117 -20.39 4.47 -11.95
N ARG A 118 -20.77 3.31 -11.42
CA ARG A 118 -19.97 2.08 -11.51
C ARG A 118 -20.05 1.43 -12.89
N PHE A 119 -21.24 1.42 -13.50
CA PHE A 119 -21.51 0.66 -14.72
C PHE A 119 -22.01 1.53 -15.88
N ASN A 120 -22.03 2.86 -15.74
CA ASN A 120 -22.59 3.81 -16.70
C ASN A 120 -24.05 3.46 -17.07
N MET A 121 -24.85 2.98 -16.09
CA MET A 121 -26.25 2.65 -16.32
C MET A 121 -27.04 3.92 -16.61
N THR A 122 -27.85 3.85 -17.66
CA THR A 122 -28.78 4.91 -18.06
C THR A 122 -30.17 4.68 -17.46
N ASP A 123 -31.07 5.66 -17.54
CA ASP A 123 -32.46 5.50 -17.10
C ASP A 123 -33.18 4.35 -17.83
N ASP A 124 -32.84 4.10 -19.11
CA ASP A 124 -33.40 2.97 -19.86
C ASP A 124 -32.86 1.63 -19.33
N ASP A 125 -31.61 1.56 -18.89
CA ASP A 125 -31.06 0.38 -18.25
C ASP A 125 -31.79 0.07 -16.94
N PHE A 126 -32.06 1.10 -16.12
CA PHE A 126 -32.82 0.94 -14.87
C PHE A 126 -34.24 0.47 -15.10
N ASN A 127 -34.90 0.93 -16.16
CA ASN A 127 -36.26 0.50 -16.49
C ASN A 127 -36.34 -1.00 -16.89
N ASN A 128 -35.20 -1.56 -17.36
CA ASN A 128 -35.08 -2.95 -17.77
C ASN A 128 -34.45 -3.85 -16.68
N THR A 129 -33.95 -3.27 -15.59
CA THR A 129 -33.30 -3.97 -14.48
C THR A 129 -34.20 -3.96 -13.27
N PRO A 130 -34.81 -5.10 -12.88
CA PRO A 130 -35.79 -5.12 -11.79
C PRO A 130 -35.19 -4.91 -10.41
N GLY A 131 -33.88 -5.14 -10.26
CA GLY A 131 -33.18 -5.06 -8.98
C GLY A 131 -31.74 -5.53 -9.08
N TYR A 132 -31.19 -5.97 -7.96
CA TYR A 132 -29.83 -6.50 -7.87
C TYR A 132 -29.77 -7.75 -7.00
N LEU A 133 -28.69 -8.54 -7.16
CA LEU A 133 -28.35 -9.66 -6.27
C LEU A 133 -27.46 -9.17 -5.15
N LEU A 134 -27.88 -9.40 -3.90
CA LEU A 134 -27.03 -9.16 -2.73
C LEU A 134 -26.39 -10.48 -2.29
N LEU A 135 -25.08 -10.46 -2.17
CA LEU A 135 -24.25 -11.52 -1.61
C LEU A 135 -23.68 -11.03 -0.30
N ASN A 136 -23.88 -11.78 0.76
CA ASN A 136 -23.25 -11.51 2.03
C ASN A 136 -21.94 -12.31 2.12
N ALA A 137 -20.82 -11.64 2.32
CA ALA A 137 -19.52 -12.30 2.40
C ALA A 137 -19.45 -13.36 3.51
N TYR A 138 -20.11 -13.10 4.64
CA TYR A 138 -20.21 -14.07 5.73
C TYR A 138 -20.96 -15.35 5.29
N ASP A 139 -22.12 -15.24 4.64
CA ASP A 139 -22.91 -16.39 4.19
C ASP A 139 -22.15 -17.23 3.13
N VAL A 140 -21.24 -16.61 2.39
CA VAL A 140 -20.45 -17.29 1.34
C VAL A 140 -19.22 -17.98 1.90
N PHE A 141 -18.52 -17.33 2.81
CA PHE A 141 -17.19 -17.75 3.29
C PHE A 141 -17.16 -18.13 4.75
N GLY A 142 -17.96 -17.48 5.61
CA GLY A 142 -17.83 -17.51 7.07
C GLY A 142 -17.93 -18.88 7.73
N HIS A 143 -18.42 -19.90 7.00
CA HIS A 143 -18.61 -21.24 7.53
C HIS A 143 -17.70 -22.29 6.89
N LEU A 144 -16.65 -21.89 6.19
CA LEU A 144 -15.80 -22.80 5.44
C LEU A 144 -14.45 -23.01 6.10
N LYS A 145 -14.09 -24.27 6.31
CA LYS A 145 -12.71 -24.67 6.60
C LYS A 145 -12.17 -25.53 5.46
N VAL A 146 -11.04 -25.11 4.92
CA VAL A 146 -10.29 -25.83 3.88
C VAL A 146 -9.01 -26.34 4.48
N THR A 147 -8.81 -27.65 4.46
CA THR A 147 -7.56 -28.26 4.92
C THR A 147 -6.84 -28.91 3.75
N PHE A 148 -5.59 -28.55 3.54
CA PHE A 148 -4.68 -29.14 2.57
C PHE A 148 -3.71 -30.06 3.29
N GLN A 149 -3.61 -31.31 2.84
CA GLN A 149 -2.68 -32.29 3.39
C GLN A 149 -2.27 -33.29 2.30
N ASN A 150 -0.97 -33.44 2.08
CA ASN A 150 -0.40 -34.40 1.11
C ASN A 150 -0.94 -34.26 -0.34
N GLY A 151 -1.29 -33.06 -0.78
CA GLY A 151 -1.86 -32.78 -2.10
C GLY A 151 -3.36 -33.04 -2.21
N GLU A 152 -4.00 -33.43 -1.11
CA GLU A 152 -5.46 -33.56 -1.04
C GLU A 152 -6.08 -32.37 -0.30
N SER A 153 -7.30 -31.99 -0.65
CA SER A 153 -8.06 -30.98 0.06
C SER A 153 -9.31 -31.58 0.67
N THR A 154 -9.66 -31.10 1.85
CA THR A 154 -10.94 -31.40 2.50
C THR A 154 -11.66 -30.13 2.87
N LEU A 155 -12.96 -30.09 2.61
CA LEU A 155 -13.85 -29.00 2.96
C LEU A 155 -14.73 -29.46 4.12
N THR A 156 -14.75 -28.68 5.19
CA THR A 156 -15.58 -28.92 6.37
C THR A 156 -16.25 -27.63 6.84
N GLU A 157 -17.31 -27.76 7.63
CA GLU A 157 -17.90 -26.62 8.32
C GLU A 157 -16.97 -26.12 9.45
N SER A 158 -16.99 -24.82 9.69
CA SER A 158 -16.23 -24.13 10.72
C SER A 158 -17.04 -22.94 11.24
N ASP A 159 -16.65 -22.41 12.38
CA ASP A 159 -17.26 -21.14 12.89
C ASP A 159 -16.72 -19.92 12.15
N ASP A 160 -15.49 -20.02 11.58
CA ASP A 160 -14.82 -18.96 10.84
C ASP A 160 -14.24 -19.49 9.53
N PHE A 161 -13.99 -18.61 8.54
CA PHE A 161 -13.28 -18.99 7.34
C PHE A 161 -11.84 -19.34 7.67
N THR A 162 -11.50 -20.61 7.49
CA THR A 162 -10.15 -21.11 7.83
C THR A 162 -9.53 -21.87 6.67
N VAL A 163 -8.29 -21.56 6.36
CA VAL A 163 -7.45 -22.33 5.44
C VAL A 163 -6.29 -22.90 6.22
N GLU A 164 -6.14 -24.22 6.21
CA GLU A 164 -5.02 -24.92 6.86
C GLU A 164 -4.18 -25.69 5.85
N ASN A 165 -2.88 -25.65 6.04
CA ASN A 165 -1.95 -26.54 5.34
C ASN A 165 -1.19 -27.38 6.38
N ILE A 166 -1.28 -28.70 6.25
CA ILE A 166 -0.58 -29.67 7.10
C ILE A 166 0.59 -30.22 6.31
N ASP A 167 1.80 -29.95 6.77
CA ASP A 167 3.01 -30.42 6.14
C ASP A 167 3.25 -31.93 6.38
N LYS A 168 4.31 -32.49 5.78
CA LYS A 168 4.64 -33.93 5.88
C LYS A 168 5.05 -34.36 7.29
N ASP A 169 5.49 -33.41 8.10
CA ASP A 169 5.95 -33.66 9.48
C ASP A 169 4.81 -33.38 10.49
N GLY A 170 3.63 -33.01 10.00
CA GLY A 170 2.45 -32.73 10.81
C GLY A 170 2.40 -31.30 11.35
N GLY A 171 3.28 -30.42 10.89
CA GLY A 171 3.24 -28.99 11.18
C GLY A 171 2.05 -28.34 10.50
N VAL A 172 1.32 -27.48 11.23
CA VAL A 172 0.11 -26.81 10.72
C VAL A 172 0.36 -25.32 10.54
N THR A 173 0.15 -24.87 9.32
CA THR A 173 0.06 -23.43 9.02
C THR A 173 -1.38 -23.09 8.69
N SER A 174 -1.94 -22.06 9.33
CA SER A 174 -3.35 -21.69 9.14
C SER A 174 -3.53 -20.20 8.95
N LEU A 175 -4.49 -19.84 8.08
CA LEU A 175 -5.04 -18.51 7.93
C LEU A 175 -6.52 -18.58 8.33
N THR A 176 -6.90 -17.83 9.36
CA THR A 176 -8.29 -17.69 9.79
C THR A 176 -8.76 -16.26 9.56
N ILE A 177 -9.93 -16.11 8.96
CA ILE A 177 -10.62 -14.83 8.78
C ILE A 177 -11.95 -14.92 9.50
N LYS A 178 -12.12 -14.11 10.54
CA LYS A 178 -13.34 -14.02 11.32
C LYS A 178 -14.10 -12.76 10.92
N PHE A 179 -15.35 -12.93 10.57
CA PHE A 179 -16.28 -11.87 10.22
C PHE A 179 -16.99 -11.41 11.49
N CYS A 180 -16.64 -10.21 12.01
CA CYS A 180 -17.14 -9.76 13.32
C CYS A 180 -18.60 -9.31 13.27
N ASP A 181 -19.06 -8.79 12.11
CA ASP A 181 -20.43 -8.31 11.88
C ASP A 181 -21.04 -9.09 10.72
N GLU A 182 -21.75 -10.17 11.03
CA GLU A 182 -22.23 -11.15 10.03
C GLU A 182 -23.01 -10.54 8.86
N HIS A 183 -23.96 -9.65 9.16
CA HIS A 183 -24.87 -9.09 8.16
C HIS A 183 -24.87 -7.55 8.10
N ASP A 184 -24.26 -6.87 9.07
CA ASP A 184 -24.09 -5.43 9.07
C ASP A 184 -22.74 -5.05 8.43
N GLY A 185 -22.78 -4.66 7.20
CA GLY A 185 -21.58 -4.46 6.40
C GLY A 185 -21.65 -3.25 5.48
N VAL A 186 -20.58 -3.07 4.74
CA VAL A 186 -20.48 -2.08 3.68
C VAL A 186 -20.77 -2.75 2.35
N ARG A 187 -21.65 -2.17 1.55
CA ARG A 187 -22.16 -2.75 0.30
C ARG A 187 -21.41 -2.17 -0.90
N PHE A 188 -20.97 -3.07 -1.79
CA PHE A 188 -20.27 -2.72 -3.01
C PHE A 188 -20.90 -3.35 -4.23
N PHE A 189 -21.23 -2.57 -5.25
CA PHE A 189 -21.56 -3.12 -6.55
C PHE A 189 -20.27 -3.54 -7.28
N VAL A 190 -20.11 -4.84 -7.53
CA VAL A 190 -18.85 -5.40 -8.07
C VAL A 190 -18.90 -5.72 -9.55
N THR A 191 -20.00 -6.28 -10.04
CA THR A 191 -20.16 -6.72 -11.43
C THR A 191 -21.64 -6.79 -11.84
N ARG A 192 -21.91 -7.15 -13.10
CA ARG A 192 -23.25 -7.49 -13.59
C ARG A 192 -23.24 -8.88 -14.21
N VAL A 193 -24.31 -9.66 -13.98
CA VAL A 193 -24.53 -10.95 -14.63
C VAL A 193 -25.31 -10.71 -15.92
N ALA A 194 -24.84 -11.29 -17.02
CA ALA A 194 -25.41 -11.16 -18.36
C ALA A 194 -25.62 -9.69 -18.78
N ASP A 195 -24.76 -8.79 -18.30
CA ASP A 195 -24.83 -7.33 -18.49
C ASP A 195 -26.13 -6.66 -18.04
N ILE A 196 -26.97 -7.38 -17.30
CA ILE A 196 -28.29 -6.89 -16.88
C ILE A 196 -28.36 -6.76 -15.36
N THR A 197 -28.14 -7.85 -14.60
CA THR A 197 -28.38 -7.88 -13.16
C THR A 197 -27.14 -7.51 -12.37
N PRO A 198 -27.14 -6.37 -11.65
CA PRO A 198 -26.02 -5.99 -10.79
C PRO A 198 -25.84 -6.98 -9.64
N ILE A 199 -24.59 -7.24 -9.27
CA ILE A 199 -24.24 -7.97 -8.05
C ILE A 199 -23.66 -6.98 -7.05
N CYS A 200 -24.25 -6.98 -5.87
CA CYS A 200 -23.78 -6.25 -4.71
C CYS A 200 -23.21 -7.23 -3.69
N ILE A 201 -22.04 -6.96 -3.16
CA ILE A 201 -21.45 -7.72 -2.04
C ILE A 201 -21.58 -6.87 -0.78
N ASN A 202 -22.16 -7.45 0.25
CA ASN A 202 -22.12 -6.92 1.60
C ASN A 202 -20.88 -7.48 2.30
N PHE A 203 -19.91 -6.61 2.57
CA PHE A 203 -18.69 -6.97 3.27
C PHE A 203 -18.77 -6.51 4.73
N PRO A 204 -18.41 -7.34 5.72
CA PRO A 204 -18.49 -6.98 7.13
C PRO A 204 -17.75 -5.67 7.43
N LYS A 205 -18.26 -4.88 8.34
CA LYS A 205 -17.57 -3.66 8.80
C LYS A 205 -16.24 -3.96 9.44
N GLN A 206 -16.10 -5.12 10.04
CA GLN A 206 -14.85 -5.54 10.67
C GLN A 206 -14.57 -7.01 10.39
N VAL A 207 -13.31 -7.31 10.07
CA VAL A 207 -12.76 -8.65 10.00
C VAL A 207 -11.50 -8.74 10.85
N GLU A 208 -11.34 -9.87 11.52
CA GLU A 208 -10.10 -10.26 12.20
C GLU A 208 -9.39 -11.31 11.35
N ILE A 209 -8.08 -11.20 11.24
CA ILE A 209 -7.23 -12.10 10.46
C ILE A 209 -6.18 -12.66 11.41
N VAL A 210 -6.05 -13.97 11.43
CA VAL A 210 -5.01 -14.65 12.22
C VAL A 210 -4.25 -15.59 11.30
N LEU A 211 -2.95 -15.38 11.17
CA LEU A 211 -2.04 -16.27 10.47
C LEU A 211 -1.13 -16.95 11.50
N LYS A 212 -1.13 -18.28 11.53
CA LYS A 212 -0.23 -19.08 12.36
C LYS A 212 0.63 -19.98 11.49
N THR A 213 1.91 -20.02 11.77
CA THR A 213 2.86 -20.87 11.06
C THR A 213 3.23 -22.10 11.87
N ALA A 214 3.68 -23.16 11.20
CA ALA A 214 4.06 -24.41 11.84
C ALA A 214 5.18 -24.26 12.90
N ASP A 215 6.02 -23.23 12.77
CA ASP A 215 7.09 -22.90 13.72
C ASP A 215 6.62 -22.00 14.88
N GLY A 216 5.30 -21.76 14.99
CA GLY A 216 4.69 -21.05 16.12
C GLY A 216 4.72 -19.53 16.01
N LYS A 217 5.01 -18.98 14.83
CA LYS A 217 4.87 -17.56 14.58
C LYS A 217 3.40 -17.22 14.37
N GLU A 218 2.99 -16.06 14.83
CA GLU A 218 1.62 -15.58 14.71
C GLU A 218 1.60 -14.12 14.22
N LEU A 219 0.73 -13.84 13.24
CA LEU A 219 0.38 -12.52 12.78
C LEU A 219 -1.11 -12.34 13.01
N GLU A 220 -1.49 -11.33 13.74
CA GLU A 220 -2.88 -10.94 13.92
C GLU A 220 -3.14 -9.64 13.17
N GLY A 221 -4.34 -9.53 12.58
CA GLY A 221 -4.74 -8.33 11.85
C GLY A 221 -6.20 -8.03 12.05
N THR A 222 -6.53 -6.76 12.02
CA THR A 222 -7.90 -6.28 11.93
C THR A 222 -8.03 -5.34 10.75
N MET A 223 -9.15 -5.45 10.04
CA MET A 223 -9.56 -4.48 9.05
C MET A 223 -10.96 -4.02 9.40
N SER A 224 -11.16 -2.72 9.51
CA SER A 224 -12.47 -2.12 9.68
C SER A 224 -12.78 -1.14 8.57
N MET A 225 -14.05 -1.04 8.22
CA MET A 225 -14.55 -0.15 7.19
C MET A 225 -15.88 0.47 7.61
N SER A 226 -16.00 1.77 7.40
CA SER A 226 -17.25 2.50 7.64
C SER A 226 -17.56 3.44 6.47
N SER A 227 -18.82 3.80 6.34
CA SER A 227 -19.27 4.78 5.36
C SER A 227 -20.39 5.61 5.99
N ASP A 228 -20.39 6.90 5.70
CA ASP A 228 -21.46 7.82 6.14
C ASP A 228 -22.73 7.70 5.29
N SER A 229 -22.68 6.90 4.22
CA SER A 229 -23.86 6.59 3.44
C SER A 229 -24.89 5.85 4.31
N PRO A 230 -26.14 6.33 4.43
CA PRO A 230 -27.18 5.68 5.23
C PRO A 230 -27.49 4.26 4.78
N PHE A 231 -27.17 3.91 3.54
CA PHE A 231 -27.35 2.59 2.94
C PHE A 231 -26.03 1.84 2.77
N GLN A 232 -24.91 2.38 3.23
CA GLN A 232 -23.58 1.76 3.18
C GLN A 232 -23.12 1.40 1.76
N TYR A 233 -23.55 2.13 0.74
CA TYR A 233 -23.01 2.02 -0.60
C TYR A 233 -21.78 2.90 -0.72
N ILE A 234 -20.64 2.34 -1.09
CA ILE A 234 -19.43 3.12 -1.33
C ILE A 234 -19.33 3.49 -2.81
N SER A 235 -19.41 4.77 -3.10
CA SER A 235 -18.95 5.35 -4.35
C SER A 235 -17.50 5.83 -4.18
N LEU A 236 -16.62 5.41 -5.09
CA LEU A 236 -15.21 5.85 -5.07
C LEU A 236 -15.04 7.33 -5.45
N LYS A 237 -16.12 8.03 -5.81
CA LYS A 237 -16.06 9.42 -6.27
C LYS A 237 -16.71 10.43 -5.33
N HIS A 238 -17.77 10.05 -4.63
CA HIS A 238 -18.64 11.03 -3.98
C HIS A 238 -19.04 10.70 -2.55
N ASP A 239 -18.86 9.44 -2.12
CA ASP A 239 -19.27 9.03 -0.78
C ASP A 239 -18.11 9.18 0.20
N GLU A 240 -18.41 9.65 1.40
CA GLU A 240 -17.48 9.67 2.50
C GLU A 240 -17.37 8.25 3.07
N TRP A 241 -16.15 7.77 3.18
CA TRP A 241 -15.85 6.47 3.78
C TRP A 241 -14.52 6.48 4.50
N HIS A 242 -14.39 5.60 5.45
CA HIS A 242 -13.20 5.43 6.26
C HIS A 242 -12.81 3.96 6.31
N MET A 243 -11.53 3.66 6.22
CA MET A 243 -10.97 2.32 6.32
C MET A 243 -9.76 2.33 7.25
N ASP A 244 -9.80 1.46 8.25
CA ASP A 244 -8.69 1.21 9.15
C ASP A 244 -8.19 -0.22 8.96
N ILE A 245 -6.89 -0.36 8.85
CA ILE A 245 -6.20 -1.65 8.83
C ILE A 245 -5.17 -1.61 9.95
N ALA A 246 -5.23 -2.57 10.85
CA ALA A 246 -4.21 -2.77 11.87
C ALA A 246 -3.67 -4.20 11.74
N LEU A 247 -2.36 -4.34 11.68
CA LEU A 247 -1.66 -5.62 11.67
C LEU A 247 -0.73 -5.64 12.87
N GLU A 248 -0.82 -6.68 13.67
CA GLU A 248 0.02 -6.88 14.84
C GLU A 248 0.76 -8.21 14.71
N SER A 249 2.05 -8.21 14.94
CA SER A 249 2.87 -9.40 14.90
C SER A 249 3.70 -9.54 16.16
N ALA A 250 3.72 -10.75 16.72
CA ALA A 250 4.64 -11.14 17.78
C ALA A 250 5.69 -12.06 17.18
N PHE A 251 6.92 -11.58 17.03
CA PHE A 251 8.00 -12.33 16.40
C PHE A 251 9.30 -12.21 17.20
N LEU A 252 9.92 -13.34 17.50
CA LEU A 252 11.18 -13.42 18.28
C LEU A 252 11.15 -12.65 19.61
N GLY A 253 9.97 -12.49 20.21
CA GLY A 253 9.80 -11.77 21.48
C GLY A 253 9.61 -10.27 21.34
N HIS A 254 9.51 -9.77 20.12
CA HIS A 254 9.20 -8.38 19.79
C HIS A 254 7.76 -8.24 19.34
N HIS A 255 7.18 -7.08 19.56
CA HIS A 255 5.80 -6.74 19.14
C HIS A 255 5.81 -5.60 18.14
N ASP A 256 5.36 -5.89 16.92
CA ASP A 256 5.21 -4.91 15.85
C ASP A 256 3.75 -4.58 15.65
N SER A 257 3.44 -3.30 15.49
CA SER A 257 2.10 -2.81 15.12
C SER A 257 2.18 -1.93 13.89
N HIS A 258 1.42 -2.28 12.86
CA HIS A 258 1.30 -1.51 11.63
C HIS A 258 -0.15 -1.07 11.49
N LYS A 259 -0.37 0.23 11.33
CA LYS A 259 -1.70 0.80 11.15
C LYS A 259 -1.76 1.64 9.89
N VAL A 260 -2.83 1.49 9.16
CA VAL A 260 -3.16 2.30 7.99
C VAL A 260 -4.59 2.78 8.15
N ALA A 261 -4.78 4.08 8.20
CA ALA A 261 -6.09 4.72 8.17
C ALA A 261 -6.23 5.49 6.85
N ILE A 262 -7.30 5.26 6.13
CA ILE A 262 -7.62 5.97 4.90
C ILE A 262 -9.01 6.56 5.04
N GLU A 263 -9.11 7.87 4.85
CA GLU A 263 -10.35 8.62 4.88
C GLU A 263 -10.59 9.23 3.49
N HIS A 264 -11.73 8.94 2.92
CA HIS A 264 -12.19 9.55 1.68
C HIS A 264 -13.32 10.50 2.01
N LEU A 265 -13.08 11.78 1.80
CA LEU A 265 -14.03 12.85 2.07
C LEU A 265 -14.85 13.21 0.83
N ALA A 266 -15.89 14.01 1.04
CA ALA A 266 -16.64 14.61 -0.04
C ALA A 266 -15.68 15.31 -1.04
N ASP A 267 -16.09 15.40 -2.30
CA ASP A 267 -15.31 15.99 -3.40
C ASP A 267 -14.02 15.23 -3.78
N GLY A 268 -13.87 13.98 -3.32
CA GLY A 268 -12.74 13.13 -3.70
C GLY A 268 -11.42 13.52 -3.03
N VAL A 269 -11.49 14.15 -1.87
CA VAL A 269 -10.32 14.39 -1.01
C VAL A 269 -9.97 13.13 -0.24
N ILE A 270 -8.68 12.78 -0.22
CA ILE A 270 -8.18 11.60 0.48
C ILE A 270 -7.18 12.03 1.54
N ASN A 271 -7.40 11.58 2.77
CA ASN A 271 -6.44 11.64 3.87
C ASN A 271 -5.92 10.23 4.16
N THR A 272 -4.67 10.12 4.54
CA THR A 272 -4.06 8.83 4.89
C THR A 272 -3.13 9.01 6.07
N ASP A 273 -3.28 8.17 7.08
CA ASP A 273 -2.36 8.04 8.21
C ASP A 273 -1.79 6.60 8.23
N ILE A 274 -0.46 6.49 8.18
CA ILE A 274 0.24 5.22 8.33
C ILE A 274 1.15 5.33 9.54
N SER A 275 1.14 4.33 10.41
CA SER A 275 2.08 4.25 11.53
C SER A 275 2.62 2.84 11.68
N MET A 276 3.90 2.76 12.05
CA MET A 276 4.60 1.53 12.38
C MET A 276 5.26 1.70 13.73
N LEU A 277 4.90 0.85 14.67
CA LEU A 277 5.45 0.84 16.03
C LEU A 277 6.21 -0.48 16.23
N TYR A 278 7.33 -0.41 16.93
CA TYR A 278 8.13 -1.55 17.34
C TYR A 278 8.30 -1.52 18.86
N ASP A 279 7.86 -2.58 19.53
CA ASP A 279 7.78 -2.64 20.99
C ASP A 279 7.09 -1.40 21.61
N GLY A 280 6.10 -0.84 20.89
CA GLY A 280 5.35 0.34 21.29
C GLY A 280 6.02 1.69 20.97
N GLU A 281 7.23 1.69 20.43
CA GLU A 281 7.91 2.91 19.98
C GLU A 281 7.61 3.21 18.51
N GLU A 282 7.29 4.47 18.22
CA GLU A 282 6.98 4.94 16.87
C GLU A 282 8.26 4.97 16.01
N GLN A 283 8.32 4.11 15.00
CA GLN A 283 9.46 4.03 14.09
C GLN A 283 9.24 4.79 12.79
N PHE A 284 8.01 4.71 12.29
CA PHE A 284 7.62 5.39 11.07
C PHE A 284 6.20 5.88 11.18
N THR A 285 5.96 7.13 10.77
CA THR A 285 4.63 7.63 10.48
C THR A 285 4.63 8.36 9.15
N LEU A 286 3.56 8.16 8.40
CA LEU A 286 3.27 8.94 7.20
C LEU A 286 1.85 9.47 7.31
N ARG A 287 1.69 10.77 7.22
CA ARG A 287 0.42 11.46 7.19
C ARG A 287 0.28 12.23 5.90
N VAL A 288 -0.75 11.94 5.15
CA VAL A 288 -1.12 12.64 3.92
C VAL A 288 -2.45 13.32 4.15
N LYS A 289 -2.54 14.61 3.85
CA LYS A 289 -3.78 15.37 3.95
C LYS A 289 -4.09 16.11 2.66
N ASP A 290 -5.37 16.26 2.42
CA ASP A 290 -5.91 17.00 1.27
C ASP A 290 -5.34 16.50 -0.06
N ALA A 291 -5.15 15.20 -0.19
CA ALA A 291 -4.80 14.61 -1.47
C ALA A 291 -6.02 14.63 -2.40
N ARG A 292 -5.85 15.21 -3.60
CA ARG A 292 -6.94 15.47 -4.54
C ARG A 292 -6.59 15.05 -5.96
N ASN A 293 -7.62 14.78 -6.77
CA ASN A 293 -7.47 14.44 -8.17
C ASN A 293 -6.56 13.23 -8.42
N ILE A 294 -6.54 12.28 -7.47
CA ILE A 294 -5.83 11.03 -7.61
C ILE A 294 -6.80 10.02 -8.22
N SER A 295 -6.38 9.37 -9.29
CA SER A 295 -7.09 8.23 -9.85
C SER A 295 -6.13 7.09 -10.16
N LEU A 296 -6.68 5.87 -10.18
CA LEU A 296 -5.93 4.68 -10.57
C LEU A 296 -6.38 4.23 -11.96
N ASN A 297 -5.43 4.03 -12.84
CA ASN A 297 -5.71 3.42 -14.14
C ASN A 297 -5.93 1.90 -13.97
N VAL A 298 -7.20 1.53 -13.78
CA VAL A 298 -7.60 0.14 -13.53
C VAL A 298 -7.16 -0.79 -14.68
N GLY A 299 -7.18 -0.30 -15.92
CA GLY A 299 -6.71 -1.06 -17.07
C GLY A 299 -5.22 -1.42 -16.97
N LYS A 300 -4.38 -0.51 -16.49
CA LYS A 300 -2.97 -0.81 -16.23
C LYS A 300 -2.80 -1.78 -15.05
N VAL A 301 -3.57 -1.62 -13.97
CA VAL A 301 -3.54 -2.55 -12.82
C VAL A 301 -3.87 -3.98 -13.24
N ILE A 302 -4.94 -4.17 -14.01
CA ILE A 302 -5.36 -5.50 -14.48
C ILE A 302 -4.31 -6.13 -15.39
N ASN A 303 -3.60 -5.33 -16.19
CA ASN A 303 -2.58 -5.82 -17.12
C ASN A 303 -1.19 -5.97 -16.49
N MET A 304 -1.02 -5.70 -15.20
CA MET A 304 0.25 -5.95 -14.51
C MET A 304 0.62 -7.43 -14.55
N THR A 305 1.90 -7.71 -14.79
CA THR A 305 2.45 -9.06 -14.86
C THR A 305 3.43 -9.29 -13.69
N PRO A 306 3.82 -10.54 -13.39
CA PRO A 306 4.86 -10.80 -12.40
C PRO A 306 6.20 -10.11 -12.73
N GLN A 307 6.42 -9.78 -14.01
CA GLN A 307 7.57 -9.03 -14.49
C GLN A 307 7.39 -7.52 -14.35
N SER A 308 6.17 -7.06 -14.05
CA SER A 308 5.90 -5.65 -13.79
C SER A 308 6.75 -5.18 -12.62
N THR A 309 7.35 -4.02 -12.81
CA THR A 309 8.25 -3.42 -11.82
C THR A 309 7.46 -2.56 -10.85
N PHE A 310 8.09 -2.16 -9.75
CA PHE A 310 7.51 -1.15 -8.86
C PHE A 310 7.20 0.16 -9.61
N THR A 311 7.99 0.48 -10.63
CA THR A 311 7.74 1.61 -11.53
C THR A 311 6.47 1.48 -12.34
N ASP A 312 6.16 0.29 -12.80
CA ASP A 312 4.90 0.04 -13.49
C ASP A 312 3.72 0.28 -12.53
N LEU A 313 3.87 -0.11 -11.27
CA LEU A 313 2.87 0.17 -10.22
C LEU A 313 2.69 1.68 -10.02
N LEU A 314 3.76 2.45 -9.93
CA LEU A 314 3.65 3.91 -9.82
C LEU A 314 3.01 4.54 -11.07
N GLY A 315 3.23 3.96 -12.25
CA GLY A 315 2.65 4.40 -13.51
C GLY A 315 1.13 4.19 -13.63
N VAL A 316 0.49 3.48 -12.67
CA VAL A 316 -0.98 3.36 -12.64
C VAL A 316 -1.66 4.56 -11.99
N ILE A 317 -0.91 5.38 -11.26
CA ILE A 317 -1.42 6.59 -10.60
C ILE A 317 -1.54 7.70 -11.64
N GLU A 318 -2.72 8.28 -11.76
CA GLU A 318 -3.02 9.39 -12.66
C GLU A 318 -3.41 10.63 -11.86
N GLY A 319 -2.84 11.79 -12.23
CA GLY A 319 -3.09 13.06 -11.55
C GLY A 319 -2.42 13.12 -10.17
N GLY A 320 -3.08 13.79 -9.25
CA GLY A 320 -2.71 13.86 -7.85
C GLY A 320 -1.99 15.17 -7.47
N VAL A 321 -2.62 15.88 -6.54
CA VAL A 321 -2.04 16.98 -5.78
C VAL A 321 -2.15 16.61 -4.31
N ILE A 322 -1.11 16.79 -3.55
CA ILE A 322 -1.08 16.58 -2.12
C ILE A 322 -0.68 17.89 -1.46
N ASP A 323 -1.60 18.49 -0.72
CA ASP A 323 -1.36 19.79 -0.08
C ASP A 323 -0.58 19.65 1.22
N GLU A 324 -0.76 18.52 1.87
CA GLU A 324 -0.01 18.23 3.09
C GLU A 324 0.41 16.77 3.21
N ILE A 325 1.72 16.48 3.35
CA ILE A 325 2.27 15.18 3.69
C ILE A 325 3.33 15.33 4.80
N GLN A 326 3.39 14.56 5.80
CA GLN A 326 4.38 14.54 6.86
C GLN A 326 4.83 13.11 7.10
N ALA A 327 6.14 12.88 7.13
CA ALA A 327 6.68 11.63 7.60
C ALA A 327 7.62 11.84 8.78
N VAL A 328 7.62 10.88 9.69
CA VAL A 328 8.59 10.81 10.79
C VAL A 328 9.30 9.47 10.69
N LEU A 329 10.61 9.50 10.72
CA LEU A 329 11.46 8.32 10.66
C LEU A 329 12.20 8.16 11.99
N ASN A 330 12.19 6.95 12.55
CA ASN A 330 12.83 6.59 13.81
C ASN A 330 12.56 7.59 14.93
N ASN A 331 11.33 8.14 14.96
CA ASN A 331 10.92 9.16 15.94
C ASN A 331 11.82 10.42 15.99
N GLU A 332 12.76 10.59 15.09
CA GLU A 332 13.75 11.66 15.08
C GLU A 332 13.67 12.56 13.84
N VAL A 333 13.74 11.98 12.64
CA VAL A 333 13.80 12.75 11.40
C VAL A 333 12.39 13.03 10.89
N VAL A 334 12.09 14.29 10.67
CA VAL A 334 10.80 14.75 10.15
C VAL A 334 10.98 15.30 8.75
N ILE A 335 10.20 14.77 7.86
CA ILE A 335 10.11 15.22 6.48
C ILE A 335 8.73 15.82 6.28
N LYS A 336 8.65 16.95 5.58
CA LYS A 336 7.39 17.67 5.34
C LYS A 336 7.45 18.42 4.00
N GLY A 337 6.30 18.73 3.31
CA GLY A 337 6.17 19.52 2.04
C GLY A 337 4.87 19.25 1.33
N LYS A 338 4.81 19.41 0.09
CA LYS A 338 3.66 19.20 -0.77
C LYS A 338 4.08 18.63 -2.12
N ILE A 339 3.14 18.00 -2.78
CA ILE A 339 3.34 17.46 -4.11
C ILE A 339 2.32 18.09 -5.04
N ASN A 340 2.81 18.92 -5.95
CA ASN A 340 1.96 19.66 -6.88
C ASN A 340 1.48 18.81 -8.05
N ASN A 341 2.20 17.71 -8.36
CA ASN A 341 1.84 16.79 -9.45
C ASN A 341 2.44 15.40 -9.17
N LEU A 342 1.67 14.54 -8.55
CA LEU A 342 2.12 13.20 -8.14
C LEU A 342 2.44 12.29 -9.33
N SER A 343 1.55 12.22 -10.31
CA SER A 343 1.79 11.39 -11.50
C SER A 343 2.92 11.94 -12.36
N GLY A 344 3.05 13.27 -12.47
CA GLY A 344 4.17 13.92 -13.15
C GLY A 344 5.51 13.57 -12.50
N PHE A 345 5.57 13.59 -11.17
CA PHE A 345 6.72 13.18 -10.40
C PHE A 345 7.11 11.73 -10.68
N PHE A 346 6.17 10.79 -10.55
CA PHE A 346 6.41 9.38 -10.80
C PHE A 346 6.78 9.08 -12.26
N ASN A 347 6.10 9.68 -13.23
CA ASN A 347 6.41 9.50 -14.65
C ASN A 347 7.81 10.04 -14.99
N THR A 348 8.20 11.17 -14.42
CA THR A 348 9.55 11.73 -14.61
C THR A 348 10.61 10.79 -14.06
N PHE A 349 10.37 10.25 -12.90
CA PHE A 349 11.23 9.26 -12.28
C PHE A 349 11.29 7.97 -13.11
N TYR A 350 10.13 7.45 -13.56
CA TYR A 350 10.03 6.28 -14.44
C TYR A 350 10.86 6.47 -15.73
N ASN A 351 10.81 7.65 -16.33
CA ASN A 351 11.55 7.94 -17.56
C ASN A 351 13.07 7.85 -17.34
N VAL A 352 13.58 8.39 -16.24
CA VAL A 352 15.00 8.28 -15.89
C VAL A 352 15.39 6.81 -15.69
N TYR A 353 14.55 6.06 -14.99
CA TYR A 353 14.80 4.65 -14.70
C TYR A 353 14.89 3.79 -15.97
N ASN A 354 14.05 4.07 -16.97
CA ASN A 354 14.00 3.29 -18.21
C ASN A 354 14.88 3.84 -19.33
N MET A 355 15.71 4.85 -19.05
CA MET A 355 16.71 5.30 -20.01
C MET A 355 17.69 4.17 -20.34
N SER A 356 18.18 4.15 -21.57
CA SER A 356 19.31 3.29 -21.93
C SER A 356 20.57 3.74 -21.20
N GLU A 357 21.52 2.83 -20.98
CA GLU A 357 22.79 3.18 -20.32
C GLU A 357 23.54 4.31 -21.06
N SER A 358 23.38 4.42 -22.38
CA SER A 358 23.97 5.49 -23.19
C SER A 358 23.34 6.87 -22.94
N ASP A 359 22.12 6.92 -22.38
CA ASP A 359 21.34 8.13 -22.23
C ASP A 359 21.40 8.69 -20.77
N HIS A 360 22.12 8.01 -19.86
CA HIS A 360 22.34 8.47 -18.48
C HIS A 360 23.44 9.54 -18.38
N GLY A 361 23.62 10.35 -19.43
CA GLY A 361 24.48 11.53 -19.38
C GLY A 361 23.92 12.61 -18.43
N PHE A 362 24.82 13.47 -17.92
CA PHE A 362 24.43 14.53 -16.97
C PHE A 362 23.28 15.39 -17.50
N ASP A 363 23.39 15.92 -18.72
CA ASP A 363 22.41 16.86 -19.26
C ASP A 363 21.02 16.24 -19.46
N GLN A 364 20.95 14.97 -19.86
CA GLN A 364 19.69 14.26 -20.05
C GLN A 364 18.98 14.02 -18.71
N VAL A 365 19.72 13.57 -17.70
CA VAL A 365 19.19 13.33 -16.37
C VAL A 365 18.83 14.63 -15.67
N ASP A 366 19.62 15.70 -15.88
CA ASP A 366 19.39 17.01 -15.26
C ASP A 366 18.04 17.61 -15.70
N ALA A 367 17.68 17.45 -16.98
CA ALA A 367 16.39 17.92 -17.47
C ALA A 367 15.18 17.26 -16.74
N TYR A 368 15.30 15.99 -16.35
CA TYR A 368 14.28 15.30 -15.54
C TYR A 368 14.37 15.70 -14.07
N THR A 369 15.58 15.89 -13.54
CA THR A 369 15.80 16.34 -12.17
C THR A 369 15.16 17.69 -11.91
N GLN A 370 15.31 18.64 -12.84
CA GLN A 370 14.68 19.95 -12.76
C GLN A 370 13.13 19.84 -12.72
N LYS A 371 12.56 18.98 -13.55
CA LYS A 371 11.11 18.73 -13.52
C LYS A 371 10.62 18.13 -12.21
N MET A 372 11.39 17.23 -11.61
CA MET A 372 11.04 16.67 -10.30
C MET A 372 10.94 17.76 -9.24
N ASN A 373 11.86 18.74 -9.26
CA ASN A 373 11.82 19.88 -8.34
C ASN A 373 10.62 20.81 -8.56
N GLU A 374 10.03 20.84 -9.77
CA GLU A 374 8.80 21.60 -10.02
C GLU A 374 7.57 20.92 -9.41
N TYR A 375 7.62 19.60 -9.23
CA TYR A 375 6.48 18.81 -8.75
C TYR A 375 6.45 18.65 -7.23
N VAL A 376 7.57 18.89 -6.53
CA VAL A 376 7.67 18.72 -5.09
C VAL A 376 8.31 19.94 -4.42
N ASP A 377 7.85 20.20 -3.21
CA ASP A 377 8.42 21.23 -2.34
C ASP A 377 8.59 20.59 -0.95
N LEU A 378 9.83 20.28 -0.58
CA LEU A 378 10.15 19.41 0.53
C LEU A 378 11.14 20.06 1.49
N SER A 379 11.03 19.71 2.77
CA SER A 379 11.97 20.07 3.82
C SER A 379 12.23 18.90 4.77
N LEU A 380 13.41 18.83 5.33
CA LEU A 380 13.80 17.85 6.33
C LEU A 380 14.30 18.55 7.60
N GLY A 381 13.93 18.00 8.74
CA GLY A 381 14.35 18.51 10.04
C GLY A 381 14.32 17.46 11.13
N LEU A 382 14.53 17.88 12.36
CA LEU A 382 14.42 17.01 13.54
C LEU A 382 13.10 17.25 14.26
N LYS A 383 12.52 16.18 14.82
CA LYS A 383 11.28 16.23 15.61
C LYS A 383 11.45 17.20 16.79
N GLY A 384 10.52 18.14 16.90
CA GLY A 384 10.56 19.17 17.97
C GLY A 384 11.50 20.34 17.72
N ARG A 385 12.22 20.40 16.58
CA ARG A 385 13.04 21.54 16.18
C ARG A 385 12.31 22.39 15.14
N LYS A 386 12.61 23.69 15.11
CA LYS A 386 12.06 24.63 14.12
C LYS A 386 12.89 24.69 12.84
N SER A 387 14.19 24.47 12.95
CA SER A 387 15.08 24.49 11.79
C SER A 387 14.91 23.24 10.93
N SER A 388 14.85 23.43 9.64
CA SER A 388 14.80 22.37 8.64
C SER A 388 15.68 22.71 7.45
N ALA A 389 16.23 21.70 6.81
CA ALA A 389 16.89 21.85 5.53
C ALA A 389 15.84 21.83 4.40
N ARG A 390 16.02 22.65 3.41
CA ARG A 390 15.28 22.50 2.15
C ARG A 390 15.75 21.25 1.44
N ALA A 391 14.83 20.38 1.03
CA ALA A 391 15.13 19.22 0.23
C ALA A 391 14.83 19.50 -1.25
N SER A 392 15.71 19.06 -2.11
CA SER A 392 15.58 19.15 -3.56
C SER A 392 16.24 17.95 -4.22
N TYR A 393 16.03 17.78 -5.51
CA TYR A 393 16.77 16.80 -6.30
C TYR A 393 17.88 17.49 -7.07
N ILE A 394 19.08 16.90 -7.06
CA ILE A 394 20.18 17.34 -7.92
C ILE A 394 20.69 16.15 -8.72
N THR A 395 21.17 16.41 -9.91
CA THR A 395 21.78 15.39 -10.77
C THR A 395 23.16 15.05 -10.22
N SER A 396 23.34 13.84 -9.75
CA SER A 396 24.59 13.40 -9.13
C SER A 396 24.79 11.89 -9.32
N ARG A 397 25.93 11.40 -8.86
CA ARG A 397 26.27 9.97 -8.79
C ARG A 397 26.48 9.59 -7.34
N PRO A 398 25.86 8.50 -6.87
CA PRO A 398 26.14 7.97 -5.52
C PRO A 398 27.62 7.55 -5.36
N SER A 399 28.21 7.03 -6.44
CA SER A 399 29.62 6.66 -6.55
C SER A 399 30.16 7.07 -7.92
N PRO A 400 31.48 7.31 -8.09
CA PRO A 400 32.08 7.68 -9.38
C PRO A 400 31.80 6.71 -10.53
N ASP A 401 31.57 5.43 -10.22
CA ASP A 401 31.26 4.36 -11.17
C ASP A 401 29.78 4.18 -11.45
N ASP A 402 28.91 4.94 -10.76
CA ASP A 402 27.46 4.87 -10.96
C ASP A 402 27.01 5.82 -12.07
N ASP A 403 25.81 5.55 -12.61
CA ASP A 403 25.14 6.43 -13.55
C ASP A 403 24.70 7.74 -12.88
N TYR A 404 24.52 8.80 -13.67
CA TYR A 404 23.88 10.02 -13.19
C TYR A 404 22.41 9.80 -12.91
N LEU A 405 21.92 10.39 -11.81
CA LEU A 405 20.57 10.17 -11.33
C LEU A 405 20.07 11.38 -10.53
N PRO A 406 18.76 11.59 -10.45
CA PRO A 406 18.19 12.52 -9.48
C PRO A 406 18.50 12.03 -8.06
N CYS A 407 19.38 12.69 -7.37
CA CYS A 407 19.73 12.41 -5.98
C CYS A 407 19.12 13.46 -5.07
N VAL A 408 18.60 13.03 -3.93
CA VAL A 408 18.12 13.97 -2.93
C VAL A 408 19.29 14.75 -2.36
N ALA A 409 19.13 16.05 -2.30
CA ALA A 409 20.06 16.99 -1.74
C ALA A 409 19.38 17.86 -0.70
N LEU A 410 20.12 18.21 0.32
CA LEU A 410 19.69 19.05 1.43
C LEU A 410 20.49 20.36 1.41
N GLN A 411 19.80 21.47 1.64
CA GLN A 411 20.41 22.76 1.85
C GLN A 411 20.00 23.29 3.21
N PHE A 412 20.95 23.30 4.13
CA PHE A 412 20.76 23.93 5.43
C PHE A 412 20.91 25.45 5.34
N ALA A 413 20.37 26.16 6.32
CA ALA A 413 20.56 27.60 6.42
C ALA A 413 22.06 27.93 6.47
N GLY A 414 22.49 28.91 5.67
CA GLY A 414 23.90 29.30 5.56
C GLY A 414 24.77 28.51 4.57
N GLU A 415 24.20 27.47 3.93
CA GLU A 415 24.86 26.76 2.81
C GLU A 415 24.57 27.48 1.49
N ASP A 416 25.60 27.69 0.66
CA ASP A 416 25.45 28.35 -0.64
C ASP A 416 24.71 27.46 -1.66
N GLU A 417 24.92 26.13 -1.58
CA GLU A 417 24.35 25.16 -2.52
C GLU A 417 23.84 23.88 -1.80
N PRO A 418 22.79 23.22 -2.33
CA PRO A 418 22.34 21.95 -1.81
C PRO A 418 23.39 20.86 -2.01
N GLN A 419 23.57 20.00 -1.02
CA GLN A 419 24.50 18.86 -1.06
C GLN A 419 23.72 17.56 -0.98
N THR A 420 24.13 16.54 -1.75
CA THR A 420 23.49 15.22 -1.71
C THR A 420 23.56 14.61 -0.32
N ILE A 421 22.54 13.82 0.03
CA ILE A 421 22.57 13.03 1.27
C ILE A 421 23.83 12.15 1.31
N PHE A 422 24.22 11.56 0.19
CA PHE A 422 25.42 10.72 0.10
C PHE A 422 26.72 11.44 0.44
N SER A 423 26.83 12.73 0.08
CA SER A 423 28.02 13.52 0.44
C SER A 423 28.11 13.89 1.93
N ARG A 424 27.01 13.70 2.67
CA ARG A 424 26.92 13.94 4.11
C ARG A 424 27.11 12.66 4.93
N MET A 425 27.13 11.51 4.30
CA MET A 425 27.33 10.22 4.94
C MET A 425 28.81 9.95 5.19
N SER A 426 29.13 9.42 6.36
CA SER A 426 30.41 8.78 6.59
C SER A 426 30.53 7.50 5.74
N LYS A 427 31.75 6.95 5.65
CA LYS A 427 31.92 5.65 4.97
C LYS A 427 31.08 4.55 5.61
N GLN A 428 30.98 4.53 6.94
CA GLN A 428 30.19 3.57 7.68
C GLN A 428 28.68 3.74 7.41
N ASP A 429 28.18 4.98 7.37
CA ASP A 429 26.79 5.26 7.05
C ASP A 429 26.44 4.80 5.63
N PHE A 430 27.35 4.96 4.68
CA PHE A 430 27.16 4.49 3.33
C PHE A 430 27.14 2.95 3.25
N GLU A 431 27.99 2.27 4.04
CA GLU A 431 27.97 0.82 4.16
C GLU A 431 26.64 0.33 4.78
N ASN A 432 26.19 0.94 5.88
CA ASN A 432 24.89 0.66 6.52
C ASN A 432 23.73 0.90 5.56
N TYR A 433 23.77 1.97 4.80
CA TYR A 433 22.82 2.28 3.76
C TYR A 433 22.76 1.18 2.68
N ILE A 434 23.90 0.68 2.21
CA ILE A 434 23.96 -0.41 1.23
C ILE A 434 23.38 -1.71 1.80
N GLU A 435 23.62 -1.99 3.08
CA GLU A 435 23.08 -3.17 3.76
C GLU A 435 21.55 -3.10 3.94
N THR A 436 21.05 -1.99 4.48
CA THR A 436 19.61 -1.72 4.58
C THR A 436 18.90 -1.92 3.24
N LYS A 437 19.49 -1.38 2.21
CA LYS A 437 19.04 -1.52 0.85
C LYS A 437 18.91 -2.97 0.40
N ALA A 438 19.92 -3.79 0.66
CA ALA A 438 19.91 -5.19 0.29
C ALA A 438 18.72 -5.91 0.96
N LYS A 439 18.47 -5.66 2.24
CA LYS A 439 17.35 -6.21 3.00
C LYS A 439 16.00 -5.79 2.44
N VAL A 440 15.82 -4.50 2.15
CA VAL A 440 14.57 -4.01 1.51
C VAL A 440 14.35 -4.64 0.13
N TYR A 441 15.42 -4.89 -0.60
CA TYR A 441 15.36 -5.60 -1.87
C TYR A 441 14.87 -7.02 -1.74
N ASP A 442 15.34 -7.70 -0.74
CA ASP A 442 14.92 -9.06 -0.45
C ASP A 442 13.41 -9.09 -0.19
N ILE A 443 12.89 -8.16 0.63
CA ILE A 443 11.45 -8.03 0.88
C ILE A 443 10.68 -7.79 -0.44
N ILE A 444 11.13 -6.86 -1.27
CA ILE A 444 10.47 -6.58 -2.56
C ILE A 444 10.47 -7.81 -3.47
N ASN A 445 11.54 -8.59 -3.47
CA ASN A 445 11.60 -9.82 -4.25
C ASN A 445 10.61 -10.87 -3.72
N GLU A 446 10.45 -10.98 -2.40
CA GLU A 446 9.45 -11.88 -1.80
C GLU A 446 8.02 -11.43 -2.11
N VAL A 447 7.73 -10.12 -2.06
CA VAL A 447 6.43 -9.58 -2.48
C VAL A 447 6.13 -9.90 -3.94
N LYS A 448 7.13 -9.80 -4.83
CA LYS A 448 6.98 -10.19 -6.24
C LYS A 448 6.77 -11.69 -6.40
N ALA A 449 7.49 -12.51 -5.63
CA ALA A 449 7.32 -13.95 -5.64
C ALA A 449 5.90 -14.33 -5.18
N LEU A 450 5.42 -13.76 -4.09
CA LEU A 450 4.05 -13.92 -3.61
C LEU A 450 3.01 -13.51 -4.67
N HIS A 451 3.19 -12.35 -5.30
CA HIS A 451 2.31 -11.90 -6.37
C HIS A 451 2.30 -12.88 -7.56
N ALA A 452 3.47 -13.40 -7.96
CA ALA A 452 3.56 -14.37 -9.05
C ALA A 452 2.83 -15.68 -8.71
N VAL A 453 2.95 -16.15 -7.46
CA VAL A 453 2.25 -17.35 -6.97
C VAL A 453 0.74 -17.13 -6.97
N ILE A 454 0.26 -16.03 -6.37
CA ILE A 454 -1.18 -15.69 -6.36
C ILE A 454 -1.73 -15.64 -7.78
N ARG A 455 -1.02 -14.97 -8.68
CA ARG A 455 -1.44 -14.86 -10.07
C ARG A 455 -1.51 -16.23 -10.75
N GLY A 456 -0.50 -17.08 -10.57
CA GLY A 456 -0.51 -18.44 -11.11
C GLY A 456 -1.75 -19.23 -10.68
N LYS A 457 -2.09 -19.14 -9.38
CA LYS A 457 -3.29 -19.77 -8.82
C LYS A 457 -4.59 -19.19 -9.40
N VAL A 458 -4.68 -17.87 -9.54
CA VAL A 458 -5.83 -17.18 -10.14
C VAL A 458 -6.02 -17.59 -11.61
N GLU A 459 -4.94 -17.70 -12.39
CA GLU A 459 -5.01 -18.14 -13.79
C GLU A 459 -5.44 -19.61 -13.90
N ALA A 460 -4.95 -20.50 -13.03
CA ALA A 460 -5.41 -21.89 -12.97
C ALA A 460 -6.92 -21.98 -12.71
N VAL A 461 -7.42 -21.20 -11.75
CA VAL A 461 -8.87 -21.15 -11.42
C VAL A 461 -9.68 -20.54 -12.57
N LYS A 462 -9.18 -19.50 -13.26
CA LYS A 462 -9.87 -18.86 -14.39
C LYS A 462 -9.97 -19.78 -15.61
N SER A 463 -8.91 -20.55 -15.88
CA SER A 463 -8.86 -21.45 -17.03
C SER A 463 -9.73 -22.69 -16.87
N SER A 464 -10.18 -23.01 -15.65
CA SER A 464 -11.10 -24.11 -15.43
C SER A 464 -12.51 -23.75 -15.92
N GLU A 465 -13.10 -24.65 -16.71
CA GLU A 465 -14.50 -24.49 -17.17
C GLU A 465 -15.44 -24.49 -15.96
N LEU A 466 -16.50 -23.69 -16.02
CA LEU A 466 -17.50 -23.58 -14.95
C LEU A 466 -18.48 -24.75 -14.93
N PHE A 467 -18.52 -25.55 -16.06
CA PHE A 467 -19.35 -26.75 -16.24
C PHE A 467 -18.70 -27.68 -17.27
#